data_192b684f3b27a2f621f4ca138babdae9
#
_entry.id   192b684f3b27a2f621f4ca138babdae9
#
_cell.length_a   1.000
_cell.length_b   1.000
_cell.length_c   1.000
_cell.angle_alpha   90.00
_cell.angle_beta   90.00
_cell.angle_gamma   90.00
#
_symmetry.space_group_name_H-M   'P 1'
#
loop_
_entity.id
_entity.type
_entity.pdbx_description
1 polymer ?
#
loop_
_entity_poly.entity_id
_entity_poly.type
_entity_poly.pdbx_seq_one_letter_code
_entity_poly.pdbx_strand_id
1 'polypeptide(L)'
;FYARDAREPEGTHRDYGLCRRLPDGILQPIGLPEWRWDTFFIEIVRSVFDGTWNSANGRAINYWWGMKSGAEQINYSAGQNSGTMQLLRLVEKQIAKDDVQVFPSEEYAQGHRKQGAATGIYTPQELMEMDWLDECVEGEMPRYEALNVKSRFLLEVNGLGRYKDAPR
;
A
#
# COMPACT_ATOMS: atom_id res chain seq x y z
N PHE A 1 0.66 6.66 4.13
CA PHE A 1 1.13 5.54 4.95
C PHE A 1 2.49 5.87 5.54
N TYR A 2 2.55 6.09 6.85
CA TYR A 2 3.82 6.14 7.56
C TYR A 2 4.15 4.71 7.99
N ALA A 3 5.00 4.03 7.24
CA ALA A 3 5.61 2.80 7.71
C ALA A 3 6.61 3.18 8.81
N ARG A 4 6.31 2.87 10.05
CA ARG A 4 7.28 2.95 11.12
C ARG A 4 8.26 1.79 11.02
N ASP A 5 9.50 2.05 11.39
CA ASP A 5 10.57 1.05 11.40
C ASP A 5 10.15 -0.17 12.24
N ALA A 6 10.23 -1.37 11.66
CA ALA A 6 9.96 -2.64 12.35
C ALA A 6 10.89 -2.88 13.55
N ARG A 7 11.93 -2.05 13.72
CA ARG A 7 12.89 -2.07 14.81
C ARG A 7 12.45 -1.30 16.05
N GLU A 8 11.26 -0.68 16.05
CA GLU A 8 10.76 0.00 17.25
C GLU A 8 10.46 -1.00 18.38
N PRO A 9 10.73 -0.62 19.67
CA PRO A 9 10.52 -1.51 20.81
C PRO A 9 9.08 -2.00 20.93
N GLU A 10 8.91 -3.23 21.44
CA GLU A 10 7.62 -3.79 21.79
C GLU A 10 6.82 -2.82 22.68
N GLY A 11 5.56 -2.57 22.29
CA GLY A 11 4.64 -1.75 23.09
C GLY A 11 4.22 -0.43 22.45
N THR A 12 4.81 -0.01 21.33
CA THR A 12 4.27 1.08 20.54
C THR A 12 3.10 0.59 19.68
N HIS A 13 1.97 1.26 19.78
CA HIS A 13 0.79 0.96 18.96
C HIS A 13 1.17 1.01 17.47
N ARG A 14 1.12 -0.14 16.84
CA ARG A 14 1.37 -0.29 15.41
C ARG A 14 0.05 -0.61 14.73
N ASP A 15 -0.52 0.39 14.14
CA ASP A 15 -1.83 0.28 13.51
C ASP A 15 -1.74 -0.18 12.05
N TYR A 16 -0.57 -0.64 11.58
CA TYR A 16 -0.36 -1.06 10.21
C TYR A 16 0.67 -2.18 10.09
N GLY A 17 0.64 -2.88 8.96
CA GLY A 17 1.44 -4.07 8.72
C GLY A 17 0.66 -5.35 8.99
N LEU A 18 1.25 -6.45 8.59
CA LEU A 18 0.70 -7.78 8.80
C LEU A 18 1.13 -8.31 10.16
N CYS A 19 0.15 -8.59 11.01
CA CYS A 19 0.37 -9.15 12.35
C CYS A 19 -0.39 -10.48 12.51
N ARG A 20 0.19 -11.38 13.28
CA ARG A 20 -0.49 -12.58 13.75
C ARG A 20 -0.97 -12.35 15.19
N ARG A 21 -2.22 -12.69 15.47
CA ARG A 21 -2.72 -12.73 16.83
C ARG A 21 -2.35 -14.06 17.47
N LEU A 22 -1.64 -14.01 18.59
CA LEU A 22 -1.32 -15.17 19.40
C LEU A 22 -2.52 -15.58 20.28
N PRO A 23 -2.54 -16.82 20.86
CA PRO A 23 -3.63 -17.28 21.71
C PRO A 23 -3.87 -16.41 22.96
N ASP A 24 -2.84 -15.74 23.45
CA ASP A 24 -2.90 -14.78 24.58
C ASP A 24 -3.43 -13.39 24.18
N GLY A 25 -3.76 -13.19 22.90
CA GLY A 25 -4.25 -11.93 22.36
C GLY A 25 -3.16 -10.96 21.90
N ILE A 26 -1.89 -11.25 22.11
CA ILE A 26 -0.75 -10.40 21.69
C ILE A 26 -0.65 -10.40 20.16
N LEU A 27 -0.43 -9.22 19.59
CA LEU A 27 -0.17 -9.07 18.15
C LEU A 27 1.34 -9.19 17.89
N GLN A 28 1.70 -10.23 17.14
CA GLN A 28 3.07 -10.46 16.69
C GLN A 28 3.22 -9.95 15.26
N PRO A 29 4.08 -8.96 14.98
CA PRO A 29 4.32 -8.49 13.63
C PRO A 29 4.98 -9.57 12.78
N ILE A 30 4.53 -9.71 11.54
CA ILE A 30 5.07 -10.63 10.52
C ILE A 30 5.86 -9.87 9.48
N GLY A 31 5.29 -8.78 8.97
CA GLY A 31 5.91 -7.94 7.95
C GLY A 31 5.29 -6.56 7.88
N LEU A 32 6.11 -5.60 7.54
CA LEU A 32 5.73 -4.20 7.43
C LEU A 32 6.17 -3.66 6.07
N PRO A 33 5.32 -2.93 5.33
CA PRO A 33 5.77 -2.17 4.18
C PRO A 33 6.69 -1.04 4.66
N GLU A 34 7.78 -0.85 3.95
CA GLU A 34 8.80 0.16 4.26
C GLU A 34 9.17 0.92 3.00
N TRP A 35 9.21 2.25 3.11
CA TRP A 35 9.66 3.11 2.01
C TRP A 35 11.18 3.21 1.98
N ARG A 36 11.73 2.95 0.82
CA ARG A 36 13.14 3.17 0.48
C ARG A 36 13.33 4.63 0.05
N TRP A 37 13.40 5.53 1.02
CA TRP A 37 13.58 6.97 0.76
C TRP A 37 14.87 7.30 0.02
N ASP A 38 15.93 6.51 0.23
CA ASP A 38 17.19 6.61 -0.50
C ASP A 38 16.97 6.48 -2.01
N THR A 39 16.28 5.44 -2.45
CA THR A 39 15.93 5.21 -3.85
C THR A 39 15.09 6.36 -4.39
N PHE A 40 14.08 6.79 -3.63
CA PHE A 40 13.20 7.87 -4.02
C PHE A 40 13.96 9.19 -4.25
N PHE A 41 14.78 9.61 -3.30
CA PHE A 41 15.53 10.85 -3.41
C PHE A 41 16.60 10.81 -4.50
N ILE A 42 17.27 9.67 -4.71
CA ILE A 42 18.24 9.50 -5.81
C ILE A 42 17.55 9.72 -7.16
N GLU A 43 16.37 9.14 -7.37
CA GLU A 43 15.64 9.31 -8.63
C GLU A 43 15.13 10.75 -8.84
N ILE A 44 14.70 11.44 -7.77
CA ILE A 44 14.35 12.85 -7.86
C ILE A 44 15.57 13.68 -8.29
N VAL A 45 16.71 13.52 -7.62
CA VAL A 45 17.93 14.24 -7.94
C VAL A 45 18.37 13.95 -9.38
N ARG A 46 18.34 12.69 -9.79
CA ARG A 46 18.65 12.29 -11.17
C ARG A 46 17.74 13.00 -12.17
N SER A 47 16.42 13.01 -11.93
CA SER A 47 15.48 13.69 -12.84
C SER A 47 15.73 15.19 -12.97
N VAL A 48 16.24 15.85 -11.92
CA VAL A 48 16.65 17.25 -11.97
C VAL A 48 17.90 17.42 -12.84
N PHE A 49 18.92 16.55 -12.67
CA PHE A 49 20.14 16.59 -13.48
C PHE A 49 19.87 16.29 -14.95
N ASP A 50 18.98 15.36 -15.23
CA ASP A 50 18.60 14.97 -16.60
C ASP A 50 17.62 15.97 -17.25
N GLY A 51 17.21 17.02 -16.53
CA GLY A 51 16.26 18.01 -17.02
C GLY A 51 14.84 17.48 -17.23
N THR A 52 14.53 16.29 -16.71
CA THR A 52 13.22 15.67 -16.81
C THR A 52 12.29 16.08 -15.66
N TRP A 53 12.81 16.72 -14.65
CA TRP A 53 12.02 17.34 -13.58
C TRP A 53 11.13 18.43 -14.16
N ASN A 54 9.84 18.17 -14.22
CA ASN A 54 8.89 19.09 -14.85
C ASN A 54 8.42 20.18 -13.89
N SER A 55 9.27 21.16 -13.65
CA SER A 55 8.91 22.39 -12.94
C SER A 55 8.02 23.33 -13.76
N ALA A 56 7.96 23.13 -15.08
CA ALA A 56 7.33 24.10 -16.00
C ALA A 56 5.79 24.13 -15.89
N ASN A 57 5.15 23.08 -15.38
CA ASN A 57 3.70 22.99 -15.40
C ASN A 57 3.02 23.26 -14.03
N GLY A 58 3.77 23.57 -12.98
CA GLY A 58 3.22 23.87 -11.64
C GLY A 58 2.37 22.73 -11.05
N ARG A 59 2.38 21.54 -11.66
CA ARG A 59 1.63 20.39 -11.18
C ARG A 59 2.45 19.66 -10.14
N ALA A 60 1.82 19.32 -9.02
CA ALA A 60 2.39 18.39 -8.07
C ALA A 60 2.71 17.07 -8.79
N ILE A 61 3.96 16.62 -8.66
CA ILE A 61 4.38 15.34 -9.22
C ILE A 61 3.96 14.27 -8.24
N ASN A 62 3.00 13.45 -8.63
CA ASN A 62 2.62 12.28 -7.88
C ASN A 62 3.46 11.10 -8.34
N TYR A 63 4.27 10.56 -7.46
CA TYR A 63 5.05 9.35 -7.71
C TYR A 63 4.26 8.14 -7.21
N TRP A 64 3.82 7.30 -8.15
CA TRP A 64 3.18 6.03 -7.89
C TRP A 64 4.21 4.92 -8.02
N TRP A 65 5.12 4.88 -7.06
CA TRP A 65 6.21 3.94 -7.04
C TRP A 65 5.94 2.85 -6.02
N GLY A 66 6.05 1.60 -6.45
CA GLY A 66 5.94 0.43 -5.61
C GLY A 66 7.22 -0.40 -5.65
N MET A 67 7.09 -1.70 -5.43
CA MET A 67 8.20 -2.64 -5.40
C MET A 67 9.01 -2.69 -6.69
N LYS A 68 8.39 -2.50 -7.86
CA LYS A 68 9.06 -2.48 -9.16
C LYS A 68 10.12 -1.38 -9.28
N SER A 69 9.88 -0.23 -8.72
CA SER A 69 10.84 0.87 -8.68
C SER A 69 11.91 0.72 -7.62
N GLY A 70 11.76 -0.25 -6.71
CA GLY A 70 12.59 -0.40 -5.52
C GLY A 70 12.35 0.65 -4.45
N ALA A 71 11.34 1.49 -4.59
CA ALA A 71 10.98 2.52 -3.60
C ALA A 71 10.20 1.94 -2.41
N GLU A 72 9.66 0.74 -2.55
CA GLU A 72 8.94 0.02 -1.51
C GLU A 72 9.50 -1.38 -1.34
N GLN A 73 9.61 -1.82 -0.10
CA GLN A 73 10.00 -3.18 0.27
C GLN A 73 9.19 -3.66 1.47
N ILE A 74 9.18 -4.98 1.70
CA ILE A 74 8.61 -5.54 2.93
C ILE A 74 9.74 -5.85 3.91
N ASN A 75 9.64 -5.30 5.11
CA ASN A 75 10.52 -5.64 6.21
C ASN A 75 9.88 -6.76 7.04
N TYR A 76 10.47 -7.94 6.98
CA TYR A 76 9.97 -9.13 7.68
C TYR A 76 10.54 -9.22 9.08
N SER A 77 9.69 -9.62 10.04
CA SER A 77 10.10 -9.86 11.42
C SER A 77 11.08 -11.03 11.52
N ALA A 78 11.99 -10.95 12.45
CA ALA A 78 12.84 -12.08 12.84
C ALA A 78 11.99 -13.26 13.33
N GLY A 79 12.43 -14.48 13.05
CA GLY A 79 11.77 -15.70 13.52
C GLY A 79 10.92 -16.43 12.50
N GLN A 80 10.83 -15.93 11.27
CA GLN A 80 10.26 -16.73 10.17
C GLN A 80 11.23 -17.87 9.80
N ASN A 81 10.68 -19.04 9.47
CA ASN A 81 11.54 -20.15 9.02
C ASN A 81 12.17 -19.84 7.65
N SER A 82 13.30 -20.48 7.37
CA SER A 82 14.08 -20.22 6.15
C SER A 82 13.30 -20.49 4.86
N GLY A 83 12.46 -21.52 4.83
CA GLY A 83 11.64 -21.85 3.66
C GLY A 83 10.58 -20.79 3.39
N THR A 84 9.91 -20.31 4.44
CA THR A 84 8.96 -19.18 4.33
C THR A 84 9.65 -17.93 3.81
N MET A 85 10.82 -17.59 4.34
CA MET A 85 11.57 -16.43 3.89
C MET A 85 12.01 -16.53 2.42
N GLN A 86 12.43 -17.71 1.98
CA GLN A 86 12.77 -17.94 0.57
C GLN A 86 11.55 -17.75 -0.35
N LEU A 87 10.40 -18.28 0.04
CA LEU A 87 9.14 -18.11 -0.70
C LEU A 87 8.73 -16.64 -0.77
N LEU A 88 8.73 -15.93 0.35
CA LEU A 88 8.38 -14.51 0.41
C LEU A 88 9.26 -13.68 -0.51
N ARG A 89 10.59 -13.87 -0.47
CA ARG A 89 11.52 -13.18 -1.35
C ARG A 89 11.33 -13.52 -2.83
N LEU A 90 10.95 -14.77 -3.13
CA LEU A 90 10.62 -15.14 -4.50
C LEU A 90 9.39 -14.39 -4.99
N VAL A 91 8.33 -14.36 -4.19
CA VAL A 91 7.09 -13.65 -4.53
C VAL A 91 7.34 -12.14 -4.69
N GLU A 92 8.06 -11.51 -3.76
CA GLU A 92 8.46 -10.08 -3.92
C GLU A 92 9.17 -9.81 -5.24
N LYS A 93 10.12 -10.69 -5.59
CA LYS A 93 10.86 -10.57 -6.84
C LYS A 93 9.95 -10.70 -8.07
N GLN A 94 8.95 -11.55 -8.02
CA GLN A 94 8.00 -11.72 -9.12
C GLN A 94 7.03 -10.53 -9.22
N ILE A 95 6.57 -10.00 -8.09
CA ILE A 95 5.77 -8.78 -8.04
C ILE A 95 6.58 -7.60 -8.61
N ALA A 96 7.85 -7.43 -8.19
CA ALA A 96 8.72 -6.37 -8.69
C ALA A 96 9.00 -6.45 -10.20
N LYS A 97 8.81 -7.61 -10.82
CA LYS A 97 8.95 -7.82 -12.26
C LYS A 97 7.65 -7.74 -13.05
N ASP A 98 6.52 -7.52 -12.39
CA ASP A 98 5.17 -7.65 -12.92
C ASP A 98 4.83 -9.08 -13.42
N ASP A 99 5.56 -10.10 -12.97
CA ASP A 99 5.27 -11.50 -13.31
C ASP A 99 4.09 -12.06 -12.51
N VAL A 100 3.78 -11.43 -11.37
CA VAL A 100 2.63 -11.74 -10.51
C VAL A 100 1.83 -10.47 -10.27
N GLN A 101 0.55 -10.50 -10.60
CA GLN A 101 -0.38 -9.45 -10.27
C GLN A 101 -0.89 -9.64 -8.83
N VAL A 102 -0.76 -8.62 -8.01
CA VAL A 102 -1.24 -8.64 -6.62
C VAL A 102 -2.76 -8.61 -6.57
N PHE A 103 -3.37 -7.87 -7.49
CA PHE A 103 -4.82 -7.81 -7.65
C PHE A 103 -5.21 -8.51 -8.96
N PRO A 104 -5.85 -9.66 -8.91
CA PRO A 104 -6.32 -10.34 -10.11
C PRO A 104 -7.40 -9.52 -10.83
N SER A 105 -7.60 -9.83 -12.11
CA SER A 105 -8.59 -9.13 -12.94
C SER A 105 -10.04 -9.37 -12.52
N GLU A 106 -10.28 -10.38 -11.72
CA GLU A 106 -11.59 -10.71 -11.16
C GLU A 106 -11.44 -10.97 -9.67
N GLU A 107 -12.12 -10.17 -8.88
CA GLU A 107 -12.17 -10.29 -7.43
C GLU A 107 -13.61 -10.17 -6.95
N TYR A 108 -13.85 -10.62 -5.74
CA TYR A 108 -15.16 -10.52 -5.11
C TYR A 108 -15.04 -9.68 -3.84
N ALA A 109 -15.75 -8.55 -3.84
CA ALA A 109 -15.93 -7.76 -2.65
C ALA A 109 -16.91 -8.42 -1.68
N GLN A 110 -16.87 -7.99 -0.44
CA GLN A 110 -17.83 -8.40 0.58
C GLN A 110 -19.27 -8.35 0.05
N GLY A 111 -20.07 -9.38 0.36
CA GLY A 111 -21.40 -9.56 -0.19
C GLY A 111 -21.42 -10.14 -1.61
N HIS A 112 -20.35 -10.81 -2.02
CA HIS A 112 -20.23 -11.53 -3.30
C HIS A 112 -20.38 -10.62 -4.54
N ARG A 113 -20.03 -9.36 -4.42
CA ARG A 113 -20.05 -8.41 -5.52
C ARG A 113 -18.78 -8.56 -6.35
N LYS A 114 -18.92 -8.94 -7.62
CA LYS A 114 -17.77 -9.02 -8.52
C LYS A 114 -17.17 -7.63 -8.72
N GLN A 115 -15.86 -7.55 -8.58
CA GLN A 115 -15.05 -6.38 -8.84
C GLN A 115 -14.02 -6.71 -9.93
N GLY A 116 -13.40 -5.68 -10.49
CA GLY A 116 -12.34 -5.86 -11.47
C GLY A 116 -11.90 -4.52 -12.02
N ALA A 117 -10.64 -4.42 -12.37
CA ALA A 117 -10.12 -3.26 -13.09
C ALA A 117 -10.73 -3.15 -14.49
N ALA A 118 -11.05 -1.95 -14.92
CA ALA A 118 -11.63 -1.71 -16.24
C ALA A 118 -10.78 -2.26 -17.40
N THR A 119 -9.46 -2.29 -17.23
CA THR A 119 -8.48 -2.79 -18.21
C THR A 119 -7.92 -4.18 -17.88
N GLY A 120 -8.44 -4.84 -16.82
CA GLY A 120 -7.90 -6.11 -16.30
C GLY A 120 -6.68 -5.95 -15.40
N ILE A 121 -6.13 -4.73 -15.25
CA ILE A 121 -5.03 -4.38 -14.34
C ILE A 121 -5.41 -3.09 -13.64
N TYR A 122 -5.39 -3.10 -12.31
CA TYR A 122 -5.66 -1.89 -11.54
C TYR A 122 -4.57 -0.85 -11.74
N THR A 123 -4.98 0.34 -12.10
CA THR A 123 -4.10 1.51 -12.10
C THR A 123 -3.84 1.98 -10.66
N PRO A 124 -2.76 2.72 -10.41
CA PRO A 124 -2.52 3.32 -9.09
C PRO A 124 -3.70 4.15 -8.59
N GLN A 125 -4.40 4.85 -9.49
CA GLN A 125 -5.57 5.64 -9.13
C GLN A 125 -6.75 4.77 -8.70
N GLU A 126 -7.05 3.70 -9.44
CA GLU A 126 -8.11 2.76 -9.08
C GLU A 126 -7.84 2.09 -7.73
N LEU A 127 -6.56 1.76 -7.42
CA LEU A 127 -6.17 1.24 -6.12
C LEU A 127 -6.36 2.26 -4.98
N MET A 128 -6.09 3.53 -5.24
CA MET A 128 -6.30 4.60 -4.25
C MET A 128 -7.77 4.92 -4.03
N GLU A 129 -8.59 4.77 -5.05
CA GLU A 129 -10.03 5.01 -5.02
C GLU A 129 -10.82 3.77 -4.58
N MET A 130 -10.15 2.66 -4.29
CA MET A 130 -10.79 1.42 -3.86
C MET A 130 -11.56 1.64 -2.55
N ASP A 131 -12.87 1.41 -2.58
CA ASP A 131 -13.83 1.64 -1.49
C ASP A 131 -14.46 0.34 -0.96
N TRP A 132 -13.86 -0.78 -1.30
CA TRP A 132 -14.36 -2.10 -0.92
C TRP A 132 -13.24 -2.97 -0.32
N LEU A 133 -13.65 -3.97 0.43
CA LEU A 133 -12.78 -5.02 0.95
C LEU A 133 -13.09 -6.33 0.24
N ASP A 134 -12.07 -7.15 0.05
CA ASP A 134 -12.22 -8.51 -0.46
C ASP A 134 -13.14 -9.33 0.46
N GLU A 135 -13.85 -10.31 -0.11
CA GLU A 135 -14.81 -11.14 0.63
C GLU A 135 -14.20 -11.94 1.77
N CYS A 136 -12.88 -12.23 1.70
CA CYS A 136 -12.17 -12.93 2.77
C CYS A 136 -11.74 -12.01 3.92
N VAL A 137 -11.93 -10.69 3.79
CA VAL A 137 -11.52 -9.71 4.79
C VAL A 137 -12.70 -9.40 5.73
N GLU A 138 -12.50 -9.62 7.02
CA GLU A 138 -13.44 -9.18 8.05
C GLU A 138 -13.16 -7.72 8.43
N GLY A 139 -14.17 -6.87 8.33
CA GLY A 139 -14.06 -5.46 8.66
C GLY A 139 -15.00 -4.60 7.82
N GLU A 140 -14.88 -3.31 7.98
CA GLU A 140 -15.62 -2.31 7.21
C GLU A 140 -14.69 -1.20 6.76
N MET A 141 -14.89 -0.71 5.53
CA MET A 141 -14.24 0.53 5.10
C MET A 141 -14.83 1.70 5.90
N PRO A 142 -14.00 2.53 6.52
CA PRO A 142 -14.50 3.66 7.30
C PRO A 142 -15.22 4.64 6.37
N ARG A 143 -16.40 5.10 6.77
CA ARG A 143 -17.12 6.15 6.03
C ARG A 143 -16.38 7.47 6.13
N TYR A 144 -16.52 8.32 5.13
CA TYR A 144 -15.89 9.63 5.11
C TYR A 144 -16.16 10.44 6.40
N GLU A 145 -17.39 10.40 6.90
CA GLU A 145 -17.81 11.10 8.12
C GLU A 145 -17.15 10.57 9.39
N ALA A 146 -16.74 9.29 9.38
CA ALA A 146 -16.03 8.67 10.50
C ALA A 146 -14.53 9.02 10.51
N LEU A 147 -14.00 9.54 9.41
CA LEU A 147 -12.61 9.92 9.31
C LEU A 147 -12.33 11.20 10.13
N ASN A 148 -11.15 11.28 10.72
CA ASN A 148 -10.70 12.50 11.37
C ASN A 148 -10.37 13.60 10.35
N VAL A 149 -10.25 14.84 10.83
CA VAL A 149 -10.04 16.02 9.97
C VAL A 149 -8.77 15.88 9.11
N LYS A 150 -7.69 15.32 9.66
CA LYS A 150 -6.42 15.13 8.92
C LYS A 150 -6.59 14.13 7.77
N SER A 151 -7.28 13.02 8.02
CA SER A 151 -7.53 12.00 7.00
C SER A 151 -8.43 12.54 5.89
N ARG A 152 -9.48 13.29 6.22
CA ARG A 152 -10.33 13.96 5.23
C ARG A 152 -9.52 14.94 4.36
N PHE A 153 -8.69 15.75 4.98
CA PHE A 153 -7.82 16.68 4.27
C PHE A 153 -6.87 15.95 3.31
N LEU A 154 -6.25 14.85 3.75
CA LEU A 154 -5.36 14.07 2.89
C LEU A 154 -6.10 13.46 1.69
N LEU A 155 -7.32 12.97 1.86
CA LEU A 155 -8.14 12.48 0.76
C LEU A 155 -8.44 13.60 -0.26
N GLU A 156 -8.80 14.79 0.22
CA GLU A 156 -9.10 15.93 -0.63
C GLU A 156 -7.89 16.41 -1.43
N VAL A 157 -6.73 16.54 -0.78
CA VAL A 157 -5.49 16.97 -1.42
C VAL A 157 -5.01 15.97 -2.48
N ASN A 158 -5.25 14.66 -2.26
CA ASN A 158 -4.90 13.62 -3.22
C ASN A 158 -5.97 13.40 -4.31
N GLY A 159 -7.00 14.24 -4.38
CA GLY A 159 -8.04 14.15 -5.40
C GLY A 159 -9.05 13.02 -5.17
N LEU A 160 -9.04 12.39 -4.00
CA LEU A 160 -9.93 11.31 -3.61
C LEU A 160 -11.28 11.82 -3.05
N GLY A 161 -11.69 13.02 -3.43
CA GLY A 161 -12.95 13.64 -3.01
C GLY A 161 -14.20 12.85 -3.39
N ARG A 162 -14.11 11.95 -4.38
CA ARG A 162 -15.18 11.02 -4.74
C ARG A 162 -15.58 10.07 -3.61
N TYR A 163 -14.70 9.86 -2.63
CA TYR A 163 -15.01 9.08 -1.43
C TYR A 163 -16.16 9.67 -0.60
N LYS A 164 -16.47 10.97 -0.78
CA LYS A 164 -17.63 11.65 -0.17
C LYS A 164 -18.96 11.20 -0.78
N ASP A 165 -18.93 10.88 -2.07
CA ASP A 165 -20.11 10.65 -2.89
C ASP A 165 -20.34 9.15 -3.18
N ALA A 166 -19.58 8.26 -2.52
CA ALA A 166 -19.74 6.82 -2.68
C ALA A 166 -21.18 6.42 -2.31
N PRO A 167 -21.90 5.71 -3.20
CA PRO A 167 -23.29 5.31 -2.95
C PRO A 167 -23.35 4.42 -1.71
N ARG A 168 -24.37 4.65 -0.91
CA ARG A 168 -24.68 3.91 0.32
C ARG A 168 -25.15 2.49 0.03
#